data_1d04d73ab7dff8521e85f363cecfde87
#
_entry.id   1d04d73ab7dff8521e85f363cecfde87
#
_cell.length_a   1.000
_cell.length_b   1.000
_cell.length_c   1.000
_cell.angle_alpha   90.00
_cell.angle_beta   90.00
_cell.angle_gamma   90.00
#
_symmetry.space_group_name_H-M   'P 1'
#
loop_
_entity.id
_entity.type
_entity.pdbx_description
1 polymer ?
#
loop_
_entity_poly.entity_id
_entity_poly.type
_entity_poly.pdbx_seq_one_letter_code
_entity_poly.pdbx_strand_id
1 'polypeptide(L)'
;QYEMEVKSISKGRDCFLCETDLGMRALKEYRGSVERAEFLAGMLDFLKEQNIVAEQIFYTKEGEIFARDEEEQNYLLLSVFRGAECDTKSREDMVYAVRLLAGLHNATEQYPDEVPEFVKMNPNALLLLYEKHNRELRQVRNYIRGRKQKNEFEEMFMRQFAGFFEEAQAVTEQLQ
;
A
#
# COMPACT_ATOMS: atom_id res chain seq x y z
N GLN A 1 0.89 16.94 22.74
CA GLN A 1 1.99 16.85 21.76
C GLN A 1 1.63 17.54 20.43
N TYR A 2 0.36 17.66 20.02
CA TYR A 2 -0.09 18.34 18.80
C TYR A 2 -0.89 19.61 19.12
N GLU A 3 -0.88 20.59 18.18
CA GLU A 3 -1.68 21.81 18.29
C GLU A 3 -3.13 21.58 17.81
N MET A 4 -3.86 20.76 18.54
CA MET A 4 -5.27 20.47 18.25
C MET A 4 -5.99 19.98 19.50
N GLU A 5 -7.29 20.20 19.54
CA GLU A 5 -8.16 19.70 20.61
C GLU A 5 -8.84 18.40 20.15
N VAL A 6 -8.64 17.31 20.91
CA VAL A 6 -9.26 16.02 20.64
C VAL A 6 -10.63 15.98 21.31
N LYS A 7 -11.68 15.79 20.52
CA LYS A 7 -13.08 15.69 20.97
C LYS A 7 -13.49 14.28 21.29
N SER A 8 -13.09 13.33 20.45
CA SER A 8 -13.39 11.91 20.65
C SER A 8 -12.31 11.03 20.01
N ILE A 9 -12.15 9.80 20.53
CA ILE A 9 -11.25 8.78 20.01
C ILE A 9 -12.03 7.49 19.81
N SER A 10 -11.84 6.86 18.67
CA SER A 10 -12.40 5.54 18.35
C SER A 10 -11.32 4.64 17.77
N LYS A 11 -11.48 3.31 17.92
CA LYS A 11 -10.54 2.34 17.35
C LYS A 11 -10.86 2.10 15.88
N GLY A 12 -9.90 2.37 15.00
CA GLY A 12 -9.91 1.96 13.60
C GLY A 12 -9.30 0.58 13.39
N ARG A 13 -9.04 0.19 12.12
CA ARG A 13 -8.48 -1.13 11.80
C ARG A 13 -7.07 -1.31 12.35
N ASP A 14 -6.16 -0.38 12.09
CA ASP A 14 -4.75 -0.41 12.53
C ASP A 14 -4.31 0.95 13.07
N CYS A 15 -5.25 1.74 13.62
CA CYS A 15 -5.01 3.09 14.11
C CYS A 15 -6.07 3.49 15.14
N PHE A 16 -5.86 4.62 15.78
CA PHE A 16 -6.90 5.34 16.52
C PHE A 16 -7.41 6.49 15.66
N LEU A 17 -8.72 6.57 15.47
CA LEU A 17 -9.36 7.69 14.79
C LEU A 17 -9.70 8.76 15.83
N CYS A 18 -9.15 9.93 15.65
CA CYS A 18 -9.31 11.08 16.54
C CYS A 18 -10.16 12.15 15.84
N GLU A 19 -11.31 12.45 16.38
CA GLU A 19 -12.08 13.64 15.99
C GLU A 19 -11.48 14.85 16.68
N THR A 20 -11.04 15.84 15.90
CA THR A 20 -10.40 17.04 16.43
C THR A 20 -11.13 18.31 15.97
N ASP A 21 -10.79 19.45 16.54
CA ASP A 21 -11.23 20.78 16.06
C ASP A 21 -10.79 21.04 14.61
N LEU A 22 -9.69 20.42 14.15
CA LEU A 22 -9.15 20.53 12.80
C LEU A 22 -9.61 19.36 11.86
N GLY A 23 -10.63 18.59 12.29
CA GLY A 23 -11.18 17.45 11.53
C GLY A 23 -10.65 16.10 11.98
N MET A 24 -10.97 15.07 11.22
CA MET A 24 -10.55 13.69 11.53
C MET A 24 -9.06 13.48 11.29
N ARG A 25 -8.43 12.78 12.24
CA ARG A 25 -7.02 12.37 12.18
C ARG A 25 -6.90 10.89 12.51
N ALA A 26 -5.88 10.24 11.99
CA ALA A 26 -5.53 8.87 12.34
C ALA A 26 -4.19 8.86 13.09
N LEU A 27 -4.20 8.38 14.32
CA LEU A 27 -2.99 8.14 15.11
C LEU A 27 -2.60 6.67 14.93
N LYS A 28 -1.45 6.43 14.29
CA LYS A 28 -1.00 5.10 13.90
C LYS A 28 0.33 4.77 14.55
N GLU A 29 0.42 3.61 15.21
CA GLU A 29 1.69 3.08 15.71
C GLU A 29 2.68 2.92 14.55
N TYR A 30 3.92 3.34 14.76
CA TYR A 30 4.98 3.27 13.76
C TYR A 30 6.22 2.57 14.31
N ARG A 31 6.64 1.52 13.62
CA ARG A 31 7.78 0.67 14.02
C ARG A 31 9.00 0.84 13.11
N GLY A 32 8.97 1.79 12.19
CA GLY A 32 10.09 2.11 11.31
C GLY A 32 11.09 3.07 11.95
N SER A 33 12.18 3.36 11.23
CA SER A 33 13.16 4.36 11.66
C SER A 33 12.67 5.79 11.40
N VAL A 34 13.31 6.76 12.06
CA VAL A 34 13.05 8.19 11.85
C VAL A 34 13.31 8.58 10.39
N GLU A 35 14.42 8.16 9.83
CA GLU A 35 14.82 8.47 8.44
C GLU A 35 13.79 7.97 7.43
N ARG A 36 13.17 6.82 7.71
CA ARG A 36 12.07 6.30 6.87
C ARG A 36 10.83 7.15 6.95
N ALA A 37 10.48 7.61 8.13
CA ALA A 37 9.30 8.46 8.32
C ALA A 37 9.52 9.84 7.70
N GLU A 38 10.71 10.43 7.84
CA GLU A 38 11.08 11.70 7.23
C GLU A 38 11.06 11.60 5.69
N PHE A 39 11.63 10.55 5.13
CA PHE A 39 11.54 10.29 3.68
C PHE A 39 10.09 10.15 3.23
N LEU A 40 9.26 9.42 3.97
CA LEU A 40 7.82 9.29 3.66
C LEU A 40 7.12 10.65 3.70
N ALA A 41 7.38 11.47 4.71
CA ALA A 41 6.80 12.80 4.83
C ALA A 41 7.19 13.69 3.63
N GLY A 42 8.47 13.74 3.27
CA GLY A 42 8.96 14.47 2.10
C GLY A 42 8.32 13.99 0.78
N MET A 43 8.17 12.68 0.61
CA MET A 43 7.48 12.11 -0.56
C MET A 43 5.99 12.50 -0.60
N LEU A 44 5.31 12.47 0.54
CA LEU A 44 3.89 12.86 0.62
C LEU A 44 3.69 14.37 0.35
N ASP A 45 4.59 15.21 0.82
CA ASP A 45 4.58 16.65 0.52
C ASP A 45 4.84 16.90 -0.98
N PHE A 46 5.81 16.22 -1.57
CA PHE A 46 6.05 16.26 -3.02
C PHE A 46 4.81 15.86 -3.82
N LEU A 47 4.15 14.74 -3.47
CA LEU A 47 2.93 14.30 -4.15
C LEU A 47 1.81 15.34 -4.04
N LYS A 48 1.69 16.01 -2.91
CA LYS A 48 0.74 17.10 -2.72
C LYS A 48 1.03 18.29 -3.65
N GLU A 49 2.30 18.66 -3.83
CA GLU A 49 2.72 19.69 -4.78
C GLU A 49 2.38 19.32 -6.24
N GLN A 50 2.43 18.03 -6.57
CA GLN A 50 1.99 17.48 -7.86
C GLN A 50 0.45 17.35 -7.98
N ASN A 51 -0.32 17.88 -7.04
CA ASN A 51 -1.78 17.75 -6.95
C ASN A 51 -2.29 16.30 -6.86
N ILE A 52 -1.46 15.39 -6.36
CA ILE A 52 -1.88 14.03 -6.04
C ILE A 52 -2.39 14.01 -4.60
N VAL A 53 -3.63 13.53 -4.45
CA VAL A 53 -4.26 13.39 -3.13
C VAL A 53 -3.62 12.19 -2.42
N ALA A 54 -2.81 12.48 -1.41
CA ALA A 54 -2.16 11.50 -0.55
C ALA A 54 -2.36 11.84 0.93
N GLU A 55 -2.14 10.87 1.82
CA GLU A 55 -2.11 11.14 3.27
C GLU A 55 -1.07 12.24 3.58
N GLN A 56 -1.30 12.96 4.68
CA GLN A 56 -0.36 13.95 5.18
C GLN A 56 0.07 13.55 6.58
N ILE A 57 1.34 13.68 6.88
CA ILE A 57 1.89 13.52 8.23
C ILE A 57 1.86 14.88 8.94
N PHE A 58 1.41 14.90 10.20
CA PHE A 58 1.41 16.08 11.04
C PHE A 58 2.52 16.00 12.08
N TYR A 59 3.29 17.07 12.19
CA TYR A 59 4.38 17.18 13.17
C TYR A 59 3.84 17.63 14.54
N THR A 60 4.54 17.25 15.60
CA THR A 60 4.26 17.72 16.95
C THR A 60 4.54 19.23 17.08
N LYS A 61 4.15 19.82 18.21
CA LYS A 61 4.45 21.24 18.53
C LYS A 61 5.95 21.55 18.56
N GLU A 62 6.73 20.54 18.91
CA GLU A 62 8.18 20.59 18.98
C GLU A 62 8.86 20.37 17.62
N GLY A 63 8.07 20.11 16.57
CA GLY A 63 8.57 19.81 15.23
C GLY A 63 9.01 18.38 15.02
N GLU A 64 8.70 17.46 15.95
CA GLU A 64 9.01 16.04 15.82
C GLU A 64 8.00 15.33 14.91
N ILE A 65 8.48 14.37 14.13
CA ILE A 65 7.62 13.59 13.24
C ILE A 65 6.75 12.56 13.99
N PHE A 66 7.20 12.15 15.18
CA PHE A 66 6.50 11.21 16.06
C PHE A 66 5.98 11.85 17.31
N ALA A 67 4.78 11.44 17.73
CA ALA A 67 4.41 11.48 19.13
C ALA A 67 4.87 10.20 19.82
N ARG A 68 5.21 10.28 21.11
CA ARG A 68 5.56 9.10 21.92
C ARG A 68 4.62 8.98 23.11
N ASP A 69 4.29 7.74 23.44
CA ASP A 69 3.58 7.44 24.68
C ASP A 69 4.55 7.21 25.87
N GLU A 70 4.00 6.81 27.01
CA GLU A 70 4.76 6.54 28.23
C GLU A 70 5.69 5.31 28.10
N GLU A 71 5.43 4.43 27.12
CA GLU A 71 6.21 3.22 26.82
C GLU A 71 7.25 3.46 25.70
N GLU A 72 7.50 4.74 25.33
CA GLU A 72 8.40 5.15 24.23
C GLU A 72 7.98 4.62 22.85
N GLN A 73 6.72 4.21 22.70
CA GLN A 73 6.20 3.77 21.40
C GLN A 73 5.94 4.98 20.50
N ASN A 74 6.43 4.91 19.28
CA ASN A 74 6.25 5.99 18.28
C ASN A 74 4.89 5.92 17.60
N TYR A 75 4.28 7.09 17.38
CA TYR A 75 3.02 7.26 16.67
C TYR A 75 3.13 8.36 15.63
N LEU A 76 2.64 8.08 14.41
CA LEU A 76 2.40 9.08 13.39
C LEU A 76 0.97 9.59 13.45
N LEU A 77 0.79 10.90 13.32
CA LEU A 77 -0.51 11.51 13.14
C LEU A 77 -0.74 11.80 11.66
N LEU A 78 -1.79 11.24 11.09
CA LEU A 78 -2.08 11.25 9.66
C LEU A 78 -3.41 11.95 9.37
N SER A 79 -3.53 12.52 8.17
CA SER A 79 -4.83 12.97 7.67
C SER A 79 -5.74 11.77 7.37
N VAL A 80 -7.06 12.01 7.44
CA VAL A 80 -8.08 11.01 7.08
C VAL A 80 -8.89 11.56 5.93
N PHE A 81 -9.01 10.78 4.85
CA PHE A 81 -9.87 11.12 3.72
C PHE A 81 -11.32 10.73 4.00
N ARG A 82 -12.23 11.56 3.52
CA ARG A 82 -13.64 11.22 3.42
C ARG A 82 -13.88 10.70 2.01
N GLY A 83 -14.36 9.49 1.89
CA GLY A 83 -14.64 8.86 0.60
C GLY A 83 -15.20 7.46 0.78
N ALA A 84 -15.60 6.86 -0.32
CA ALA A 84 -15.97 5.45 -0.38
C ALA A 84 -14.75 4.61 -0.76
N GLU A 85 -14.67 3.39 -0.25
CA GLU A 85 -13.72 2.40 -0.75
C GLU A 85 -14.05 2.03 -2.20
N CYS A 86 -13.03 1.69 -2.98
CA CYS A 86 -13.18 1.22 -4.35
C CYS A 86 -14.05 -0.05 -4.38
N ASP A 87 -15.16 -0.02 -5.11
CA ASP A 87 -15.93 -1.22 -5.38
C ASP A 87 -15.27 -2.06 -6.47
N THR A 88 -14.65 -3.16 -6.07
CA THR A 88 -13.98 -4.08 -7.01
C THR A 88 -14.91 -4.77 -8.00
N LYS A 89 -16.24 -4.63 -7.85
CA LYS A 89 -17.23 -5.10 -8.82
C LYS A 89 -17.62 -4.00 -9.82
N SER A 90 -17.32 -2.74 -9.51
CA SER A 90 -17.53 -1.61 -10.41
C SER A 90 -16.35 -1.47 -11.39
N ARG A 91 -16.63 -1.63 -12.69
CA ARG A 91 -15.61 -1.41 -13.72
C ARG A 91 -15.08 0.02 -13.71
N GLU A 92 -15.94 0.99 -13.41
CA GLU A 92 -15.58 2.41 -13.38
C GLU A 92 -14.60 2.69 -12.25
N ASP A 93 -14.86 2.16 -11.06
CA ASP A 93 -13.99 2.30 -9.89
C ASP A 93 -12.62 1.65 -10.13
N MET A 94 -12.61 0.45 -10.72
CA MET A 94 -11.35 -0.23 -11.06
C MET A 94 -10.52 0.57 -12.08
N VAL A 95 -11.14 1.09 -13.14
CA VAL A 95 -10.45 1.94 -14.12
C VAL A 95 -9.93 3.22 -13.47
N TYR A 96 -10.71 3.81 -12.58
CA TYR A 96 -10.29 5.00 -11.83
C TYR A 96 -9.10 4.70 -10.92
N ALA A 97 -9.13 3.60 -10.17
CA ALA A 97 -8.03 3.17 -9.31
C ALA A 97 -6.72 2.93 -10.09
N VAL A 98 -6.82 2.27 -11.26
CA VAL A 98 -5.64 2.06 -12.14
C VAL A 98 -5.08 3.39 -12.66
N ARG A 99 -5.94 4.34 -13.01
CA ARG A 99 -5.50 5.68 -13.44
C ARG A 99 -4.80 6.45 -12.32
N LEU A 100 -5.33 6.37 -11.10
CA LEU A 100 -4.69 6.98 -9.93
C LEU A 100 -3.31 6.35 -9.68
N LEU A 101 -3.19 5.03 -9.76
CA LEU A 101 -1.93 4.33 -9.61
C LEU A 101 -0.92 4.74 -10.69
N ALA A 102 -1.34 4.82 -11.95
CA ALA A 102 -0.48 5.29 -13.03
C ALA A 102 -0.03 6.76 -12.82
N GLY A 103 -0.93 7.62 -12.35
CA GLY A 103 -0.59 9.00 -11.98
C GLY A 103 0.43 9.07 -10.86
N LEU A 104 0.27 8.22 -9.83
CA LEU A 104 1.23 8.10 -8.73
C LEU A 104 2.61 7.66 -9.22
N HIS A 105 2.68 6.62 -10.07
CA HIS A 105 3.95 6.15 -10.64
C HIS A 105 4.65 7.26 -11.45
N ASN A 106 3.92 7.92 -12.35
CA ASN A 106 4.48 9.01 -13.14
C ASN A 106 4.99 10.19 -12.29
N ALA A 107 4.31 10.49 -11.18
CA ALA A 107 4.76 11.54 -10.28
C ALA A 107 6.01 11.12 -9.50
N THR A 108 6.03 9.90 -8.97
CA THR A 108 7.19 9.41 -8.19
C THR A 108 8.45 9.24 -9.02
N GLU A 109 8.36 8.99 -10.34
CA GLU A 109 9.51 9.05 -11.26
C GLU A 109 10.14 10.44 -11.35
N GLN A 110 9.40 11.49 -11.03
CA GLN A 110 9.86 12.88 -11.07
C GLN A 110 10.36 13.38 -9.70
N TYR A 111 10.43 12.50 -8.70
CA TYR A 111 10.91 12.88 -7.38
C TYR A 111 12.36 13.41 -7.46
N PRO A 112 12.61 14.66 -6.99
CA PRO A 112 13.85 15.35 -7.29
C PRO A 112 15.05 14.89 -6.44
N ASP A 113 14.78 14.28 -5.28
CA ASP A 113 15.83 13.93 -4.33
C ASP A 113 16.36 12.51 -4.56
N GLU A 114 17.54 12.25 -4.03
CA GLU A 114 18.12 10.92 -4.07
C GLU A 114 17.30 9.95 -3.21
N VAL A 115 16.89 8.83 -3.81
CA VAL A 115 16.14 7.79 -3.09
C VAL A 115 17.09 7.01 -2.18
N PRO A 116 16.85 7.00 -0.86
CA PRO A 116 17.72 6.31 0.10
C PRO A 116 17.83 4.81 -0.16
N GLU A 117 18.96 4.21 0.19
CA GLU A 117 19.21 2.77 0.01
C GLU A 117 18.14 1.87 0.67
N PHE A 118 17.61 2.27 1.82
CA PHE A 118 16.56 1.49 2.50
C PHE A 118 15.21 1.45 1.76
N VAL A 119 15.01 2.33 0.77
CA VAL A 119 13.82 2.35 -0.11
C VAL A 119 14.10 1.60 -1.39
N LYS A 120 15.37 1.55 -1.83
CA LYS A 120 15.74 0.83 -3.06
C LYS A 120 15.37 -0.63 -2.93
N MET A 121 14.42 -1.06 -3.74
CA MET A 121 14.07 -2.47 -3.82
C MET A 121 15.21 -3.25 -4.48
N ASN A 122 15.41 -4.50 -4.04
CA ASN A 122 16.21 -5.42 -4.82
C ASN A 122 15.67 -5.46 -6.27
N PRO A 123 16.45 -5.11 -7.29
CA PRO A 123 15.97 -5.08 -8.67
C PRO A 123 15.34 -6.41 -9.12
N ASN A 124 15.77 -7.51 -8.49
CA ASN A 124 15.23 -8.84 -8.76
C ASN A 124 14.01 -9.20 -7.89
N ALA A 125 13.54 -8.32 -7.00
CA ALA A 125 12.45 -8.66 -6.07
C ALA A 125 11.17 -9.02 -6.81
N LEU A 126 10.84 -8.31 -7.87
CA LEU A 126 9.66 -8.58 -8.70
C LEU A 126 9.80 -9.91 -9.43
N LEU A 127 10.95 -10.17 -10.05
CA LEU A 127 11.24 -11.46 -10.71
C LEU A 127 11.09 -12.63 -9.73
N LEU A 128 11.71 -12.54 -8.55
CA LEU A 128 11.62 -13.57 -7.52
C LEU A 128 10.17 -13.82 -7.06
N LEU A 129 9.37 -12.74 -6.99
CA LEU A 129 7.95 -12.84 -6.63
C LEU A 129 7.16 -13.58 -7.72
N TYR A 130 7.37 -13.25 -9.00
CA TYR A 130 6.73 -13.95 -10.12
C TYR A 130 7.15 -15.41 -10.18
N GLU A 131 8.41 -15.71 -10.03
CA GLU A 131 8.90 -17.11 -9.98
C GLU A 131 8.26 -17.89 -8.83
N LYS A 132 8.14 -17.29 -7.65
CA LYS A 132 7.46 -17.89 -6.49
C LYS A 132 6.01 -18.20 -6.83
N HIS A 133 5.24 -17.22 -7.32
CA HIS A 133 3.83 -17.41 -7.63
C HIS A 133 3.61 -18.39 -8.79
N ASN A 134 4.48 -18.43 -9.79
CA ASN A 134 4.44 -19.44 -10.84
C ASN A 134 4.64 -20.87 -10.30
N ARG A 135 5.49 -21.05 -9.27
CA ARG A 135 5.61 -22.34 -8.57
C ARG A 135 4.34 -22.68 -7.80
N GLU A 136 3.77 -21.72 -7.07
CA GLU A 136 2.52 -21.90 -6.33
C GLU A 136 1.36 -22.26 -7.25
N LEU A 137 1.18 -21.58 -8.40
CA LEU A 137 0.17 -21.88 -9.40
C LEU A 137 0.29 -23.34 -9.92
N ARG A 138 1.52 -23.80 -10.18
CA ARG A 138 1.74 -25.20 -10.58
C ARG A 138 1.38 -26.20 -9.48
N GLN A 139 1.69 -25.87 -8.22
CA GLN A 139 1.32 -26.69 -7.07
C GLN A 139 -0.19 -26.81 -6.93
N VAL A 140 -0.92 -25.68 -7.00
CA VAL A 140 -2.39 -25.64 -6.97
C VAL A 140 -2.98 -26.47 -8.11
N ARG A 141 -2.50 -26.30 -9.33
CA ARG A 141 -2.94 -27.12 -10.48
C ARG A 141 -2.75 -28.61 -10.21
N ASN A 142 -1.58 -29.00 -9.72
CA ASN A 142 -1.28 -30.42 -9.47
C ASN A 142 -2.17 -30.99 -8.37
N TYR A 143 -2.44 -30.22 -7.31
CA TYR A 143 -3.37 -30.58 -6.27
C TYR A 143 -4.79 -30.80 -6.81
N ILE A 144 -5.32 -29.82 -7.57
CA ILE A 144 -6.68 -29.91 -8.15
C ILE A 144 -6.76 -31.08 -9.14
N ARG A 145 -5.70 -31.30 -9.96
CA ARG A 145 -5.66 -32.42 -10.90
C ARG A 145 -5.79 -33.78 -10.23
N GLY A 146 -5.21 -33.93 -9.04
CA GLY A 146 -5.26 -35.17 -8.25
C GLY A 146 -6.59 -35.44 -7.56
N ARG A 147 -7.50 -34.44 -7.47
CA ARG A 147 -8.81 -34.63 -6.83
C ARG A 147 -9.75 -35.45 -7.68
N LYS A 148 -10.44 -36.41 -7.04
CA LYS A 148 -11.45 -37.27 -7.72
C LYS A 148 -12.72 -36.49 -8.08
N GLN A 149 -13.13 -35.57 -7.22
CA GLN A 149 -14.26 -34.67 -7.45
C GLN A 149 -13.77 -33.25 -7.37
N LYS A 150 -14.17 -32.45 -8.36
CA LYS A 150 -13.85 -31.03 -8.46
C LYS A 150 -15.12 -30.20 -8.34
N ASN A 151 -15.03 -29.06 -7.68
CA ASN A 151 -16.11 -28.07 -7.67
C ASN A 151 -16.03 -27.19 -8.93
N GLU A 152 -17.05 -26.37 -9.16
CA GLU A 152 -17.14 -25.47 -10.33
C GLU A 152 -15.92 -24.56 -10.50
N PHE A 153 -15.41 -24.00 -9.38
CA PHE A 153 -14.23 -23.15 -9.39
C PHE A 153 -12.99 -23.93 -9.84
N GLU A 154 -12.78 -25.13 -9.30
CA GLU A 154 -11.66 -25.99 -9.66
C GLU A 154 -11.70 -26.43 -11.13
N GLU A 155 -12.89 -26.70 -11.66
CA GLU A 155 -13.07 -27.01 -13.08
C GLU A 155 -12.77 -25.79 -13.97
N MET A 156 -13.26 -24.61 -13.60
CA MET A 156 -12.97 -23.36 -14.28
C MET A 156 -11.46 -23.06 -14.26
N PHE A 157 -10.82 -23.17 -13.08
CA PHE A 157 -9.39 -23.00 -12.93
C PHE A 157 -8.60 -23.92 -13.85
N MET A 158 -8.95 -25.20 -13.91
CA MET A 158 -8.26 -26.17 -14.78
C MET A 158 -8.42 -25.85 -16.27
N ARG A 159 -9.59 -25.34 -16.68
CA ARG A 159 -9.82 -24.93 -18.09
C ARG A 159 -8.98 -23.71 -18.49
N GLN A 160 -8.84 -22.75 -17.59
CA GLN A 160 -8.16 -21.47 -17.88
C GLN A 160 -6.67 -21.50 -17.57
N PHE A 161 -6.20 -22.49 -16.81
CA PHE A 161 -4.83 -22.53 -16.29
C PHE A 161 -3.76 -22.37 -17.37
N ALA A 162 -3.90 -23.03 -18.52
CA ALA A 162 -2.85 -23.02 -19.55
C ALA A 162 -2.60 -21.59 -20.05
N GLY A 163 -3.65 -20.86 -20.44
CA GLY A 163 -3.53 -19.50 -20.95
C GLY A 163 -2.94 -18.53 -19.93
N PHE A 164 -3.49 -18.50 -18.70
CA PHE A 164 -2.94 -17.63 -17.66
C PHE A 164 -1.52 -17.98 -17.25
N PHE A 165 -1.17 -19.26 -17.28
CA PHE A 165 0.18 -19.68 -16.89
C PHE A 165 1.20 -19.33 -17.99
N GLU A 166 0.85 -19.41 -19.26
CA GLU A 166 1.67 -18.95 -20.39
C GLU A 166 1.92 -17.45 -20.31
N GLU A 167 0.89 -16.64 -20.01
CA GLU A 167 1.04 -15.20 -19.80
C GLU A 167 1.96 -14.90 -18.61
N ALA A 168 1.79 -15.59 -17.48
CA ALA A 168 2.62 -15.43 -16.31
C ALA A 168 4.10 -15.81 -16.55
N GLN A 169 4.35 -16.83 -17.38
CA GLN A 169 5.70 -17.19 -17.79
C GLN A 169 6.31 -16.13 -18.71
N ALA A 170 5.55 -15.64 -19.71
CA ALA A 170 6.02 -14.59 -20.60
C ALA A 170 6.42 -13.30 -19.84
N VAL A 171 5.64 -12.90 -18.83
CA VAL A 171 6.02 -11.78 -17.94
C VAL A 171 7.30 -12.08 -17.17
N THR A 172 7.47 -13.32 -16.67
CA THR A 172 8.68 -13.70 -15.94
C THR A 172 9.93 -13.65 -16.84
N GLU A 173 9.81 -14.06 -18.09
CA GLU A 173 10.88 -13.99 -19.10
C GLU A 173 11.24 -12.55 -19.46
N GLN A 174 10.26 -11.63 -19.47
CA GLN A 174 10.53 -10.20 -19.72
C GLN A 174 11.23 -9.50 -18.55
N LEU A 175 11.14 -10.06 -17.34
CA LEU A 175 11.77 -9.52 -16.13
C LEU A 175 13.21 -10.05 -15.93
N GLN A 176 13.67 -11.02 -16.69
CA GLN A 176 15.03 -11.56 -16.66
C GLN A 176 16.02 -10.72 -17.47
#